data_a23a7fbdb827fe8d699e2196d3dc1596
#
_entry.id   a23a7fbdb827fe8d699e2196d3dc1596
#
_cell.length_a   1.000
_cell.length_b   1.000
_cell.length_c   1.000
_cell.angle_alpha   90.00
_cell.angle_beta   90.00
_cell.angle_gamma   90.00
#
_symmetry.space_group_name_H-M   'P 1'
#
loop_
_entity.id
_entity.type
_entity.pdbx_description
1 polymer ?
#
loop_
_entity_poly.entity_id
_entity_poly.type
_entity_poly.pdbx_seq_one_letter_code
_entity_poly.pdbx_strand_id
1 'polypeptide(L)'
;MIRLADINVLISLADPNHAHHSAARSWLGAHRRVALATCALTENGFLRNYGHPSYPGGPGSPSRALEDLRAYRRRKGHCFLPCDLSFDTPAFKDLKGITPKQLTDLYLVALAGHHGIRFASFDTSIPVERLHQAAGALEVIPT
;
A
#
# COMPACT_ATOMS: atom_id res chain seq x y z
N MET A 1 -1.32 14.17 -7.66
CA MET A 1 -2.07 13.41 -6.63
C MET A 1 -1.23 12.24 -6.17
N ILE A 2 -0.84 12.22 -4.90
CA ILE A 2 0.05 11.17 -4.36
C ILE A 2 -0.80 10.16 -3.60
N ARG A 3 -0.53 8.86 -3.82
CA ARG A 3 -1.19 7.77 -3.09
C ARG A 3 -0.15 6.81 -2.54
N LEU A 4 -0.23 6.51 -1.25
CA LEU A 4 0.51 5.40 -0.67
C LEU A 4 -0.18 4.11 -1.11
N ALA A 5 0.53 3.29 -1.88
CA ALA A 5 -0.05 2.08 -2.44
C ALA A 5 0.10 0.91 -1.46
N ASP A 6 -1.00 0.20 -1.22
CA ASP A 6 -0.99 -1.04 -0.47
C ASP A 6 -0.11 -2.09 -1.18
N ILE A 7 0.44 -3.02 -0.41
CA ILE A 7 1.27 -4.12 -0.91
C ILE A 7 0.56 -4.85 -2.06
N ASN A 8 -0.72 -5.18 -1.89
CA ASN A 8 -1.50 -5.86 -2.92
C ASN A 8 -1.70 -5.02 -4.18
N VAL A 9 -1.74 -3.70 -4.06
CA VAL A 9 -1.80 -2.81 -5.22
C VAL A 9 -0.47 -2.87 -5.99
N LEU A 10 0.65 -2.79 -5.29
CA LEU A 10 1.98 -2.90 -5.91
C LEU A 10 2.15 -4.25 -6.61
N ILE A 11 1.73 -5.34 -5.97
CA ILE A 11 1.81 -6.68 -6.57
C ILE A 11 0.90 -6.78 -7.80
N SER A 12 -0.32 -6.28 -7.72
CA SER A 12 -1.27 -6.36 -8.83
C SER A 12 -0.81 -5.57 -10.06
N LEU A 13 -0.08 -4.48 -9.85
CA LEU A 13 0.52 -3.73 -10.95
C LEU A 13 1.68 -4.49 -11.59
N ALA A 14 2.47 -5.22 -10.80
CA ALA A 14 3.63 -5.95 -11.26
C ALA A 14 3.27 -7.29 -11.93
N ASP A 15 2.21 -7.95 -11.47
CA ASP A 15 1.83 -9.30 -11.90
C ASP A 15 0.65 -9.26 -12.88
N PRO A 16 0.89 -9.50 -14.20
CA PRO A 16 -0.19 -9.50 -15.19
C PRO A 16 -1.26 -10.56 -14.95
N ASN A 17 -0.96 -11.60 -14.18
CA ASN A 17 -1.88 -12.69 -13.88
C ASN A 17 -2.65 -12.48 -12.55
N HIS A 18 -2.37 -11.39 -11.86
CA HIS A 18 -3.09 -11.08 -10.61
C HIS A 18 -4.56 -10.80 -10.89
N ALA A 19 -5.45 -11.27 -9.99
CA ALA A 19 -6.90 -11.08 -10.15
C ALA A 19 -7.29 -9.60 -10.31
N HIS A 20 -6.57 -8.70 -9.67
CA HIS A 20 -6.84 -7.26 -9.71
C HIS A 20 -5.90 -6.46 -10.63
N HIS A 21 -5.14 -7.14 -11.50
CA HIS A 21 -4.21 -6.44 -12.39
C HIS A 21 -4.91 -5.38 -13.24
N SER A 22 -5.99 -5.74 -13.91
CA SER A 22 -6.74 -4.80 -14.75
C SER A 22 -7.32 -3.63 -13.96
N ALA A 23 -7.86 -3.91 -12.78
CA ALA A 23 -8.40 -2.87 -11.91
C ALA A 23 -7.32 -1.89 -11.45
N ALA A 24 -6.16 -2.40 -11.07
CA ALA A 24 -5.02 -1.57 -10.66
C ALA A 24 -4.51 -0.70 -11.82
N ARG A 25 -4.39 -1.28 -13.00
CA ARG A 25 -3.97 -0.56 -14.19
C ARG A 25 -4.96 0.52 -14.58
N SER A 26 -6.25 0.22 -14.55
CA SER A 26 -7.29 1.19 -14.85
C SER A 26 -7.29 2.34 -13.84
N TRP A 27 -7.14 2.02 -12.57
CA TRP A 27 -7.05 3.04 -11.52
C TRP A 27 -5.85 3.95 -11.73
N LEU A 28 -4.68 3.40 -11.98
CA LEU A 28 -3.46 4.17 -12.19
C LEU A 28 -3.55 5.02 -13.46
N GLY A 29 -4.15 4.50 -14.52
CA GLY A 29 -4.30 5.18 -15.80
C GLY A 29 -5.41 6.24 -15.82
N ALA A 30 -6.51 6.03 -15.07
CA ALA A 30 -7.62 6.95 -14.99
C ALA A 30 -7.23 8.29 -14.34
N HIS A 31 -6.22 8.24 -13.48
CA HIS A 31 -5.69 9.41 -12.79
C HIS A 31 -4.29 9.71 -13.31
N ARG A 32 -4.20 10.33 -14.48
CA ARG A 32 -2.91 10.62 -15.16
C ARG A 32 -1.86 11.28 -14.27
N ARG A 33 -2.27 11.84 -13.13
CA ARG A 33 -1.39 12.52 -12.19
C ARG A 33 -1.20 11.76 -10.89
N VAL A 34 -1.58 10.48 -10.83
CA VAL A 34 -1.30 9.68 -9.63
C VAL A 34 0.19 9.38 -9.57
N ALA A 35 0.81 9.87 -8.53
CA ALA A 35 2.15 9.49 -8.15
C ALA A 35 2.05 8.44 -7.04
N LEU A 36 2.89 7.42 -7.13
CA LEU A 36 2.94 6.37 -6.12
C LEU A 36 3.90 6.77 -5.00
N ALA A 37 3.43 6.68 -3.78
CA ALA A 37 4.29 6.73 -2.60
C ALA A 37 4.51 5.31 -2.10
N THR A 38 5.68 5.09 -1.52
CA THR A 38 6.04 3.87 -0.80
C THR A 38 6.61 4.23 0.56
N CYS A 39 6.66 3.26 1.45
CA CYS A 39 7.37 3.38 2.73
C CYS A 39 8.06 2.06 3.03
N ALA A 40 8.86 2.02 4.09
CA ALA A 40 9.61 0.82 4.44
C ALA A 40 8.71 -0.42 4.59
N LEU A 41 7.52 -0.27 5.17
CA LEU A 41 6.58 -1.39 5.33
C LEU A 41 6.03 -1.90 4.01
N THR A 42 5.62 -1.01 3.11
CA THR A 42 5.07 -1.43 1.81
C THR A 42 6.15 -2.02 0.91
N GLU A 43 7.35 -1.47 0.95
CA GLU A 43 8.49 -2.02 0.19
C GLU A 43 8.89 -3.39 0.72
N ASN A 44 9.01 -3.55 2.03
CA ASN A 44 9.30 -4.83 2.64
C ASN A 44 8.23 -5.87 2.31
N GLY A 45 6.96 -5.51 2.44
CA GLY A 45 5.85 -6.41 2.14
C GLY A 45 5.80 -6.82 0.67
N PHE A 46 6.07 -5.89 -0.25
CA PHE A 46 6.15 -6.18 -1.68
C PHE A 46 7.26 -7.19 -1.98
N LEU A 47 8.48 -6.92 -1.50
CA LEU A 47 9.62 -7.81 -1.73
C LEU A 47 9.42 -9.17 -1.09
N ARG A 48 8.87 -9.20 0.12
CA ARG A 48 8.66 -10.44 0.88
C ARG A 48 7.59 -11.32 0.23
N ASN A 49 6.48 -10.75 -0.21
CA ASN A 49 5.35 -11.51 -0.73
C ASN A 49 5.52 -11.84 -2.22
N TYR A 50 5.78 -10.84 -3.05
CA TYR A 50 5.96 -11.04 -4.48
C TYR A 50 7.27 -11.72 -4.81
N GLY A 51 8.33 -11.42 -4.05
CA GLY A 51 9.64 -12.06 -4.18
C GLY A 51 9.74 -13.42 -3.51
N HIS A 52 8.67 -13.91 -2.88
CA HIS A 52 8.69 -15.23 -2.27
C HIS A 52 8.81 -16.32 -3.37
N PRO A 53 9.70 -17.32 -3.20
CA PRO A 53 9.87 -18.38 -4.21
C PRO A 53 8.58 -19.13 -4.54
N SER A 54 7.63 -19.19 -3.59
CA SER A 54 6.33 -19.86 -3.79
C SER A 54 5.29 -19.00 -4.47
N TYR A 55 5.56 -17.72 -4.77
CA TYR A 55 4.58 -16.89 -5.47
C TYR A 55 4.41 -17.40 -6.90
N PRO A 56 3.18 -17.78 -7.30
CA PRO A 56 2.94 -18.41 -8.61
C PRO A 56 3.33 -17.50 -9.78
N GLY A 57 4.25 -17.95 -10.62
CA GLY A 57 4.69 -17.18 -11.78
C GLY A 57 5.42 -15.88 -11.44
N GLY A 58 5.88 -15.74 -10.20
CA GLY A 58 6.56 -14.54 -9.74
C GLY A 58 8.04 -14.50 -10.11
N PRO A 59 8.76 -13.48 -9.63
CA PRO A 59 10.17 -13.28 -9.96
C PRO A 59 11.10 -14.31 -9.32
N GLY A 60 10.64 -15.07 -8.35
CA GLY A 60 11.37 -16.18 -7.74
C GLY A 60 12.28 -15.79 -6.57
N SER A 61 12.55 -14.51 -6.36
CA SER A 61 13.38 -14.05 -5.25
C SER A 61 13.11 -12.58 -4.93
N PRO A 62 13.39 -12.15 -3.69
CA PRO A 62 13.34 -10.71 -3.36
C PRO A 62 14.29 -9.87 -4.21
N SER A 63 15.44 -10.41 -4.56
CA SER A 63 16.42 -9.72 -5.41
C SER A 63 15.84 -9.36 -6.78
N ARG A 64 15.09 -10.27 -7.40
CA ARG A 64 14.42 -10.02 -8.67
C ARG A 64 13.20 -9.11 -8.51
N ALA A 65 12.44 -9.27 -7.46
CA ALA A 65 11.32 -8.37 -7.16
C ALA A 65 11.77 -6.92 -6.96
N LEU A 66 13.00 -6.71 -6.48
CA LEU A 66 13.58 -5.38 -6.31
C LEU A 66 13.66 -4.60 -7.63
N GLU A 67 13.78 -5.28 -8.77
CA GLU A 67 13.77 -4.64 -10.08
C GLU A 67 12.44 -3.91 -10.33
N ASP A 68 11.32 -4.55 -10.00
CA ASP A 68 9.99 -3.95 -10.13
C ASP A 68 9.82 -2.80 -9.14
N LEU A 69 10.31 -2.95 -7.92
CA LEU A 69 10.28 -1.88 -6.93
C LEU A 69 11.07 -0.65 -7.42
N ARG A 70 12.24 -0.87 -7.98
CA ARG A 70 13.03 0.21 -8.57
C ARG A 70 12.28 0.92 -9.69
N ALA A 71 11.53 0.19 -10.51
CA ALA A 71 10.71 0.78 -11.55
C ALA A 71 9.64 1.71 -10.96
N TYR A 72 8.97 1.30 -9.87
CA TYR A 72 8.03 2.16 -9.18
C TYR A 72 8.71 3.43 -8.63
N ARG A 73 9.88 3.28 -8.04
CA ARG A 73 10.62 4.41 -7.45
C ARG A 73 11.14 5.38 -8.50
N ARG A 74 11.31 4.94 -9.76
CA ARG A 74 11.71 5.81 -10.87
C ARG A 74 10.54 6.52 -11.54
N ARG A 75 9.29 6.18 -11.18
CA ARG A 75 8.13 6.88 -11.74
C ARG A 75 8.14 8.35 -11.33
N LYS A 76 7.71 9.21 -12.27
CA LYS A 76 7.61 10.64 -11.98
C LYS A 76 6.71 10.89 -10.77
N GLY A 77 7.21 11.69 -9.84
CA GLY A 77 6.46 12.06 -8.65
C GLY A 77 6.51 11.03 -7.53
N HIS A 78 7.26 9.92 -7.67
CA HIS A 78 7.40 8.97 -6.57
C HIS A 78 7.89 9.67 -5.30
N CYS A 79 7.30 9.31 -4.17
CA CYS A 79 7.67 9.81 -2.86
C CYS A 79 7.88 8.62 -1.90
N PHE A 80 9.00 8.64 -1.18
CA PHE A 80 9.22 7.69 -0.10
C PHE A 80 8.85 8.34 1.23
N LEU A 81 7.88 7.75 1.94
CA LEU A 81 7.41 8.27 3.23
C LEU A 81 8.21 7.64 4.38
N PRO A 82 8.69 8.43 5.32
CA PRO A 82 9.22 7.86 6.57
C PRO A 82 8.07 7.27 7.39
N CYS A 83 8.33 6.15 8.07
CA CYS A 83 7.39 5.55 9.03
C CYS A 83 7.54 6.24 10.39
N ASP A 84 7.22 7.51 10.45
CA ASP A 84 7.45 8.42 11.58
C ASP A 84 6.20 8.61 12.45
N LEU A 85 5.32 7.63 12.49
CA LEU A 85 4.13 7.61 13.32
C LEU A 85 4.20 6.41 14.27
N SER A 86 4.04 6.64 15.57
CA SER A 86 3.93 5.58 16.57
C SER A 86 2.49 5.16 16.76
N PHE A 87 2.28 3.86 17.08
CA PHE A 87 0.96 3.40 17.54
C PHE A 87 0.54 4.02 18.87
N ASP A 88 1.50 4.43 19.68
CA ASP A 88 1.24 5.07 20.98
C ASP A 88 1.09 6.59 20.81
N THR A 89 0.10 6.97 20.04
CA THR A 89 -0.26 8.37 19.76
C THR A 89 -1.77 8.53 19.67
N PRO A 90 -2.30 9.76 19.77
CA PRO A 90 -3.74 10.02 19.59
C PRO A 90 -4.28 9.71 18.18
N ALA A 91 -3.42 9.43 17.21
CA ALA A 91 -3.88 9.03 15.87
C ALA A 91 -4.72 7.76 15.92
N PHE A 92 -4.42 6.87 16.86
CA PHE A 92 -5.15 5.61 17.05
C PHE A 92 -6.06 5.74 18.28
N LYS A 93 -7.31 5.25 18.15
CA LYS A 93 -8.19 5.05 19.30
C LYS A 93 -7.64 3.86 20.09
N ASP A 94 -8.42 2.88 20.46
CA ASP A 94 -7.86 1.67 21.02
C ASP A 94 -7.69 0.59 19.96
N LEU A 95 -6.89 -0.42 20.24
CA LEU A 95 -6.63 -1.54 19.34
C LEU A 95 -7.40 -2.80 19.74
N LYS A 96 -8.40 -2.69 20.61
CA LYS A 96 -9.18 -3.84 21.06
C LYS A 96 -9.86 -4.51 19.89
N GLY A 97 -9.66 -5.84 19.78
CA GLY A 97 -10.27 -6.62 18.71
C GLY A 97 -9.61 -6.49 17.34
N ILE A 98 -8.57 -5.67 17.21
CA ILE A 98 -7.79 -5.58 15.98
C ILE A 98 -6.94 -6.83 15.83
N THR A 99 -7.06 -7.51 14.68
CA THR A 99 -6.23 -8.69 14.40
C THR A 99 -4.84 -8.27 13.94
N PRO A 100 -3.82 -9.14 14.08
CA PRO A 100 -2.49 -8.85 13.57
C PRO A 100 -2.48 -8.49 12.08
N LYS A 101 -3.32 -9.13 11.28
CA LYS A 101 -3.45 -8.84 9.85
C LYS A 101 -3.97 -7.43 9.59
N GLN A 102 -4.93 -6.97 10.38
CA GLN A 102 -5.51 -5.63 10.25
C GLN A 102 -4.56 -4.52 10.72
N LEU A 103 -3.59 -4.86 11.57
CA LEU A 103 -2.74 -3.89 12.25
C LEU A 103 -1.90 -3.09 11.26
N THR A 104 -1.26 -3.76 10.30
CA THR A 104 -0.42 -3.10 9.30
C THR A 104 -1.25 -2.20 8.39
N ASP A 105 -2.41 -2.68 7.94
CA ASP A 105 -3.30 -1.88 7.08
C ASP A 105 -3.79 -0.63 7.79
N LEU A 106 -4.20 -0.78 9.06
CA LEU A 106 -4.63 0.35 9.88
C LEU A 106 -3.50 1.38 10.05
N TYR A 107 -2.28 0.90 10.31
CA TYR A 107 -1.12 1.77 10.42
C TYR A 107 -0.87 2.55 9.13
N LEU A 108 -0.96 1.88 7.98
CA LEU A 108 -0.69 2.51 6.68
C LEU A 108 -1.72 3.58 6.33
N VAL A 109 -2.99 3.37 6.68
CA VAL A 109 -4.01 4.44 6.54
C VAL A 109 -3.67 5.63 7.42
N ALA A 110 -3.31 5.37 8.68
CA ALA A 110 -2.92 6.43 9.61
C ALA A 110 -1.67 7.17 9.14
N LEU A 111 -0.67 6.45 8.64
CA LEU A 111 0.57 7.04 8.12
C LEU A 111 0.29 7.93 6.91
N ALA A 112 -0.53 7.48 5.98
CA ALA A 112 -0.93 8.29 4.83
C ALA A 112 -1.60 9.58 5.28
N GLY A 113 -2.56 9.49 6.19
CA GLY A 113 -3.24 10.65 6.76
C GLY A 113 -2.28 11.60 7.48
N HIS A 114 -1.32 11.05 8.20
CA HIS A 114 -0.26 11.82 8.88
C HIS A 114 0.56 12.66 7.90
N HIS A 115 0.79 12.14 6.71
CA HIS A 115 1.51 12.84 5.63
C HIS A 115 0.57 13.60 4.68
N GLY A 116 -0.72 13.69 4.97
CA GLY A 116 -1.67 14.46 4.17
C GLY A 116 -2.01 13.84 2.82
N ILE A 117 -1.83 12.54 2.66
CA ILE A 117 -2.17 11.80 1.44
C ILE A 117 -3.15 10.68 1.75
N ARG A 118 -3.56 9.93 0.73
CA ARG A 118 -4.44 8.77 0.89
C ARG A 118 -3.68 7.46 0.70
N PHE A 119 -4.14 6.44 1.40
CA PHE A 119 -3.73 5.05 1.23
C PHE A 119 -4.69 4.37 0.27
N ALA A 120 -4.19 3.82 -0.84
CA ALA A 120 -4.98 3.14 -1.85
C ALA A 120 -4.88 1.64 -1.66
N SER A 121 -6.02 0.96 -1.55
CA SER A 121 -6.11 -0.47 -1.28
C SER A 121 -7.33 -1.07 -1.98
N PHE A 122 -7.30 -2.38 -2.21
CA PHE A 122 -8.50 -3.14 -2.61
C PHE A 122 -9.33 -3.60 -1.41
N ASP A 123 -8.78 -3.52 -0.21
CA ASP A 123 -9.41 -4.05 0.99
C ASP A 123 -10.52 -3.13 1.49
N THR A 124 -11.75 -3.65 1.58
CA THR A 124 -12.92 -2.92 2.08
C THR A 124 -13.13 -3.08 3.57
N SER A 125 -12.33 -3.92 4.24
CA SER A 125 -12.53 -4.31 5.64
C SER A 125 -11.58 -3.63 6.63
N ILE A 126 -10.78 -2.67 6.19
CA ILE A 126 -9.85 -1.96 7.07
C ILE A 126 -10.65 -1.17 8.11
N PRO A 127 -10.40 -1.38 9.42
CA PRO A 127 -11.23 -0.78 10.47
C PRO A 127 -10.87 0.68 10.74
N VAL A 128 -11.13 1.55 9.77
CA VAL A 128 -10.76 2.98 9.83
C VAL A 128 -11.46 3.76 10.94
N GLU A 129 -12.56 3.24 11.50
CA GLU A 129 -13.23 3.81 12.65
C GLU A 129 -12.36 3.84 13.92
N ARG A 130 -11.25 3.09 13.91
CA ARG A 130 -10.26 3.08 15.01
C ARG A 130 -9.24 4.21 14.88
N LEU A 131 -9.38 5.07 13.90
CA LEU A 131 -8.48 6.21 13.69
C LEU A 131 -9.18 7.51 14.05
N HIS A 132 -8.44 8.42 14.68
CA HIS A 132 -8.84 9.81 14.81
C HIS A 132 -8.43 10.55 13.53
N GLN A 133 -9.36 11.28 12.91
CA GLN A 133 -9.13 12.22 11.81
C GLN A 133 -8.61 11.62 10.48
N ALA A 134 -8.13 10.38 10.47
CA ALA A 134 -7.54 9.76 9.28
C ALA A 134 -8.49 8.80 8.54
N ALA A 135 -9.75 8.68 8.96
CA ALA A 135 -10.73 7.79 8.33
C ALA A 135 -10.91 8.09 6.84
N GLY A 136 -10.84 9.37 6.44
CA GLY A 136 -10.93 9.80 5.04
C GLY A 136 -9.64 9.56 4.24
N ALA A 137 -8.58 9.05 4.85
CA ALA A 137 -7.32 8.75 4.16
C ALA A 137 -7.34 7.41 3.42
N LEU A 138 -8.37 6.58 3.58
CA LEU A 138 -8.50 5.34 2.82
C LEU A 138 -9.22 5.62 1.49
N GLU A 139 -8.58 5.17 0.40
CA GLU A 139 -9.21 5.10 -0.91
C GLU A 139 -9.31 3.65 -1.32
N VAL A 140 -10.54 3.12 -1.48
CA VAL A 140 -10.76 1.76 -1.96
C VAL A 140 -10.80 1.78 -3.48
N ILE A 141 -9.93 1.00 -4.11
CA ILE A 141 -9.87 0.90 -5.57
C ILE A 141 -11.01 0.00 -6.04
N PRO A 142 -11.85 0.46 -6.98
CA PRO A 142 -12.94 -0.37 -7.52
C PRO A 142 -12.40 -1.60 -8.27
N THR A 143 -13.08 -2.72 -8.12
CA THR A 143 -12.73 -3.96 -8.81
C THR A 143 -13.91 -4.49 -9.69
#